data_5d9e9a2da542ae0947b019f4b88e3075
#
_entry.id   5d9e9a2da542ae0947b019f4b88e3075
#
_cell.length_a   1.000
_cell.length_b   1.000
_cell.length_c   1.000
_cell.angle_alpha   90.00
_cell.angle_beta   90.00
_cell.angle_gamma   90.00
#
_symmetry.space_group_name_H-M   'P 1'
#
loop_
_entity.id
_entity.type
_entity.pdbx_description
1 polymer ?
#
loop_
_entity_poly.entity_id
_entity_poly.type
_entity_poly.pdbx_seq_one_letter_code
_entity_poly.pdbx_strand_id
1 'polypeptide(L)'
;MSTTLHSFMDIFETTIEDGDTSVQLNKIVIPLIQRDYAQGRIDKDINRVRSRFLQALYRAVTGEPITLDFVYGDIDEEGTMTPLDGQQRLTTLFLLHWYAAKKEKISDDKYAFLSRFSYETRYSARYFCAELVKFMPSFETTLSADIKNQAWFPFDWKDDPTISSMLVMLDAIDERFKDVPDIWEQLENKAITFYFLPIRDMGLTDELYIKMNSRGKPLTVFEHFKAELEREIRALDEKNGQNTADRIVGKIDKSLSLIHISEPTRPRLIS
;
A
#
# COMPACT_ATOMS: atom_id res chain seq x y z
N MET A 1 -15.73 15.83 -13.70
CA MET A 1 -15.44 14.81 -12.68
C MET A 1 -15.86 15.35 -11.32
N SER A 2 -16.67 14.62 -10.56
CA SER A 2 -17.11 15.02 -9.22
C SER A 2 -16.35 14.22 -8.18
N THR A 3 -15.93 14.86 -7.11
CA THR A 3 -15.37 14.19 -5.94
C THR A 3 -16.51 13.48 -5.20
N THR A 4 -16.34 12.20 -4.93
CA THR A 4 -17.30 11.37 -4.21
C THR A 4 -16.69 10.82 -2.92
N LEU A 5 -17.55 10.50 -1.95
CA LEU A 5 -17.14 9.97 -0.66
C LEU A 5 -17.27 8.45 -0.68
N HIS A 6 -16.17 7.75 -0.40
CA HIS A 6 -16.10 6.30 -0.44
C HIS A 6 -15.46 5.71 0.80
N SER A 7 -15.86 4.49 1.16
CA SER A 7 -15.10 3.61 2.04
C SER A 7 -14.11 2.77 1.21
N PHE A 8 -13.23 2.05 1.89
CA PHE A 8 -12.29 1.15 1.19
C PHE A 8 -12.98 -0.07 0.58
N MET A 9 -14.18 -0.44 1.06
CA MET A 9 -14.97 -1.53 0.49
C MET A 9 -15.70 -1.07 -0.77
N ASP A 10 -16.44 0.04 -0.67
CA ASP A 10 -17.34 0.45 -1.75
C ASP A 10 -16.62 1.13 -2.92
N ILE A 11 -15.36 1.52 -2.75
CA ILE A 11 -14.57 2.05 -3.87
C ILE A 11 -14.46 1.05 -5.03
N PHE A 12 -14.41 -0.25 -4.74
CA PHE A 12 -14.34 -1.32 -5.76
C PHE A 12 -15.66 -1.58 -6.49
N GLU A 13 -16.76 -0.99 -6.02
CA GLU A 13 -18.08 -1.04 -6.67
C GLU A 13 -18.35 0.22 -7.49
N THR A 14 -17.42 1.19 -7.44
CA THR A 14 -17.59 2.48 -8.08
C THR A 14 -17.45 2.37 -9.59
N THR A 15 -18.45 2.91 -10.31
CA THR A 15 -18.39 3.13 -11.75
C THR A 15 -18.00 4.58 -12.01
N ILE A 16 -16.99 4.77 -12.84
CA ILE A 16 -16.47 6.08 -13.21
C ILE A 16 -16.98 6.41 -14.59
N GLU A 17 -17.76 7.48 -14.68
CA GLU A 17 -18.29 7.99 -15.95
C GLU A 17 -17.35 9.06 -16.53
N ASP A 18 -17.01 8.93 -17.80
CA ASP A 18 -16.25 9.91 -18.55
C ASP A 18 -16.82 10.05 -19.96
N GLY A 19 -17.60 11.10 -20.19
CA GLY A 19 -18.36 11.28 -21.42
C GLY A 19 -19.29 10.10 -21.69
N ASP A 20 -19.11 9.45 -22.83
CA ASP A 20 -19.89 8.28 -23.26
C ASP A 20 -19.36 6.93 -22.78
N THR A 21 -18.25 6.95 -22.00
CA THR A 21 -17.59 5.73 -21.49
C THR A 21 -17.78 5.60 -19.99
N SER A 22 -18.01 4.37 -19.53
CA SER A 22 -18.04 4.05 -18.08
C SER A 22 -17.07 2.91 -17.80
N VAL A 23 -16.32 3.02 -16.71
CA VAL A 23 -15.39 2.00 -16.26
C VAL A 23 -15.61 1.72 -14.78
N GLN A 24 -15.79 0.45 -14.45
CA GLN A 24 -15.86 0.02 -13.04
C GLN A 24 -14.45 -0.11 -12.48
N LEU A 25 -14.23 0.35 -11.24
CA LEU A 25 -12.97 0.16 -10.56
C LEU A 25 -12.79 -1.32 -10.18
N ASN A 26 -11.86 -1.98 -10.84
CA ASN A 26 -11.60 -3.41 -10.66
C ASN A 26 -10.43 -3.69 -9.72
N LYS A 27 -9.42 -2.81 -9.69
CA LYS A 27 -8.16 -3.06 -9.00
C LYS A 27 -7.50 -1.76 -8.56
N ILE A 28 -6.78 -1.81 -7.45
CA ILE A 28 -5.88 -0.74 -7.00
C ILE A 28 -4.47 -1.29 -7.00
N VAL A 29 -3.57 -0.63 -7.71
CA VAL A 29 -2.17 -1.05 -7.85
C VAL A 29 -1.25 0.10 -7.44
N ILE A 30 -0.52 -0.08 -6.36
CA ILE A 30 0.46 0.89 -5.90
C ILE A 30 1.67 0.86 -6.85
N PRO A 31 1.96 1.98 -7.55
CA PRO A 31 2.93 1.98 -8.63
C PRO A 31 4.39 1.98 -8.18
N LEU A 32 5.28 1.75 -9.17
CA LEU A 32 6.73 1.63 -9.05
C LEU A 32 7.42 2.84 -8.42
N ILE A 33 7.08 4.03 -8.86
CA ILE A 33 7.76 5.30 -8.56
C ILE A 33 7.39 5.83 -7.17
N GLN A 34 6.89 4.96 -6.31
CA GLN A 34 6.41 5.34 -5.00
C GLN A 34 7.43 5.10 -3.90
N ARG A 35 7.27 5.91 -2.86
CA ARG A 35 7.95 5.63 -1.59
C ARG A 35 7.47 4.29 -1.05
N ASP A 36 8.39 3.57 -0.44
CA ASP A 36 8.06 2.42 0.38
C ASP A 36 6.90 2.74 1.32
N TYR A 37 6.12 1.74 1.69
CA TYR A 37 5.15 1.92 2.75
C TYR A 37 5.87 2.36 4.03
N ALA A 38 5.77 3.64 4.34
CA ALA A 38 6.61 4.27 5.36
C ALA A 38 5.95 4.30 6.75
N GLN A 39 4.62 4.17 6.85
CA GLN A 39 3.91 4.28 8.12
C GLN A 39 4.27 3.18 9.13
N GLY A 40 4.81 2.06 8.66
CA GLY A 40 5.31 0.98 9.51
C GLY A 40 6.81 1.09 9.87
N ARG A 41 7.56 2.07 9.39
CA ARG A 41 8.99 2.20 9.72
C ARG A 41 9.21 2.43 11.21
N ILE A 42 10.31 1.89 11.75
CA ILE A 42 10.71 2.05 13.16
C ILE A 42 11.55 3.32 13.29
N ASP A 43 10.86 4.47 13.34
CA ASP A 43 11.43 5.78 13.55
C ASP A 43 10.53 6.55 14.53
N LYS A 44 11.11 7.42 15.38
CA LYS A 44 10.33 8.14 16.42
C LYS A 44 9.23 9.02 15.85
N ASP A 45 9.53 9.73 14.76
CA ASP A 45 8.55 10.63 14.13
C ASP A 45 7.46 9.82 13.41
N ILE A 46 7.84 8.75 12.73
CA ILE A 46 6.91 7.85 12.07
C ILE A 46 6.05 7.08 13.07
N ASN A 47 6.61 6.62 14.19
CA ASN A 47 5.84 6.01 15.27
C ASN A 47 4.75 6.94 15.78
N ARG A 48 5.05 8.23 15.92
CA ARG A 48 4.07 9.24 16.33
C ARG A 48 2.96 9.43 15.29
N VAL A 49 3.32 9.49 14.01
CA VAL A 49 2.36 9.59 12.90
C VAL A 49 1.46 8.35 12.86
N ARG A 50 2.05 7.14 12.90
CA ARG A 50 1.31 5.87 12.94
C ARG A 50 0.35 5.81 14.13
N SER A 51 0.83 6.12 15.32
CA SER A 51 0.02 6.09 16.53
C SER A 51 -1.18 7.05 16.47
N ARG A 52 -0.98 8.26 15.93
CA ARG A 52 -2.05 9.23 15.73
C ARG A 52 -3.06 8.75 14.69
N PHE A 53 -2.58 8.19 13.59
CA PHE A 53 -3.45 7.69 12.53
C PHE A 53 -4.28 6.50 13.03
N LEU A 54 -3.66 5.51 13.66
CA LEU A 54 -4.37 4.38 14.28
C LEU A 54 -5.34 4.82 15.36
N GLN A 55 -5.01 5.88 16.14
CA GLN A 55 -5.94 6.44 17.11
C GLN A 55 -7.18 7.06 16.45
N ALA A 56 -7.02 7.73 15.31
CA ALA A 56 -8.15 8.27 14.54
C ALA A 56 -9.04 7.14 13.98
N LEU A 57 -8.44 6.10 13.42
CA LEU A 57 -9.17 4.92 12.93
C LEU A 57 -9.88 4.17 14.09
N TYR A 58 -9.22 4.06 15.25
CA TYR A 58 -9.82 3.47 16.44
C TYR A 58 -11.10 4.23 16.86
N ARG A 59 -11.03 5.55 16.97
CA ARG A 59 -12.19 6.37 17.30
C ARG A 59 -13.32 6.18 16.26
N ALA A 60 -12.95 6.09 14.99
CA ALA A 60 -13.93 5.90 13.93
C ALA A 60 -14.75 4.63 14.12
N VAL A 61 -14.11 3.49 14.40
CA VAL A 61 -14.81 2.22 14.61
C VAL A 61 -15.41 2.07 16.01
N THR A 62 -15.15 3.00 16.92
CA THR A 62 -15.75 3.03 18.26
C THR A 62 -16.82 4.09 18.43
N GLY A 63 -17.30 4.73 17.36
CA GLY A 63 -18.47 5.59 17.36
C GLY A 63 -18.27 7.03 16.91
N GLU A 64 -17.06 7.42 16.49
CA GLU A 64 -16.76 8.75 15.94
C GLU A 64 -16.35 8.65 14.45
N PRO A 65 -17.26 8.42 13.50
CA PRO A 65 -16.93 8.25 12.09
C PRO A 65 -16.02 9.35 11.56
N ILE A 66 -15.06 8.98 10.67
CA ILE A 66 -14.06 9.91 10.15
C ILE A 66 -14.07 9.93 8.63
N THR A 67 -13.86 11.12 8.07
CA THR A 67 -13.52 11.28 6.65
C THR A 67 -12.05 11.64 6.53
N LEU A 68 -11.29 10.77 5.87
CA LEU A 68 -9.88 10.98 5.56
C LEU A 68 -9.72 11.93 4.37
N ASP A 69 -8.50 12.45 4.21
CA ASP A 69 -8.14 13.28 3.06
C ASP A 69 -8.30 12.55 1.72
N PHE A 70 -8.10 13.30 0.64
CA PHE A 70 -8.25 12.83 -0.72
C PHE A 70 -7.39 11.60 -1.06
N VAL A 71 -8.01 10.67 -1.78
CA VAL A 71 -7.35 9.63 -2.56
C VAL A 71 -7.62 9.94 -4.02
N TYR A 72 -6.58 10.12 -4.80
CA TYR A 72 -6.73 10.37 -6.24
C TYR A 72 -5.65 9.64 -7.03
N GLY A 73 -5.96 9.29 -8.26
CA GLY A 73 -5.07 8.55 -9.14
C GLY A 73 -5.63 8.38 -10.53
N ASP A 74 -4.78 7.88 -11.41
CA ASP A 74 -5.13 7.53 -12.76
C ASP A 74 -5.88 6.21 -12.81
N ILE A 75 -6.86 6.11 -13.72
CA ILE A 75 -7.64 4.88 -13.92
C ILE A 75 -7.62 4.55 -15.39
N ASP A 76 -7.08 3.38 -15.70
CA ASP A 76 -7.00 2.86 -17.06
C ASP A 76 -8.35 2.33 -17.58
N GLU A 77 -8.36 1.90 -18.85
CA GLU A 77 -9.55 1.35 -19.53
C GLU A 77 -9.99 0.02 -18.91
N GLU A 78 -9.10 -0.69 -18.20
CA GLU A 78 -9.38 -1.97 -17.55
C GLU A 78 -9.94 -1.77 -16.13
N GLY A 79 -10.04 -0.53 -15.64
CA GLY A 79 -10.48 -0.20 -14.29
C GLY A 79 -9.41 -0.40 -13.23
N THR A 80 -8.13 -0.37 -13.61
CA THR A 80 -7.02 -0.39 -12.67
C THR A 80 -6.70 1.02 -12.23
N MET A 81 -6.81 1.27 -10.94
CA MET A 81 -6.41 2.55 -10.35
C MET A 81 -4.95 2.52 -9.95
N THR A 82 -4.19 3.49 -10.45
CA THR A 82 -2.83 3.81 -10.02
C THR A 82 -2.86 5.07 -9.16
N PRO A 83 -2.85 4.97 -7.82
CA PRO A 83 -3.00 6.13 -6.96
C PRO A 83 -1.77 7.04 -7.03
N LEU A 84 -2.01 8.33 -7.22
CA LEU A 84 -1.01 9.40 -7.15
C LEU A 84 -0.81 9.90 -5.73
N ASP A 85 -1.88 9.98 -4.96
CA ASP A 85 -1.85 10.27 -3.53
C ASP A 85 -2.82 9.36 -2.78
N GLY A 86 -2.59 9.21 -1.47
CA GLY A 86 -3.38 8.36 -0.61
C GLY A 86 -2.87 6.93 -0.44
N GLN A 87 -1.77 6.54 -1.04
CA GLN A 87 -1.25 5.18 -1.04
C GLN A 87 -0.98 4.62 0.35
N GLN A 88 -0.39 5.43 1.23
CA GLN A 88 -0.13 5.06 2.62
C GLN A 88 -1.44 4.78 3.36
N ARG A 89 -2.48 5.57 3.09
CA ARG A 89 -3.83 5.40 3.62
C ARG A 89 -4.47 4.14 3.09
N LEU A 90 -4.46 3.93 1.78
CA LEU A 90 -4.99 2.73 1.14
C LEU A 90 -4.33 1.45 1.66
N THR A 91 -3.01 1.45 1.80
CA THR A 91 -2.29 0.30 2.37
C THR A 91 -2.70 0.04 3.82
N THR A 92 -2.79 1.09 4.65
CA THR A 92 -3.24 0.91 6.04
C THR A 92 -4.68 0.43 6.12
N LEU A 93 -5.57 0.94 5.26
CA LEU A 93 -6.96 0.47 5.19
C LEU A 93 -7.05 -0.98 4.72
N PHE A 94 -6.25 -1.38 3.72
CA PHE A 94 -6.14 -2.79 3.32
C PHE A 94 -5.76 -3.69 4.51
N LEU A 95 -4.73 -3.32 5.27
CA LEU A 95 -4.28 -4.09 6.44
C LEU A 95 -5.34 -4.12 7.55
N LEU A 96 -6.04 -3.01 7.80
CA LEU A 96 -7.11 -2.95 8.81
C LEU A 96 -8.31 -3.82 8.42
N HIS A 97 -8.74 -3.80 7.16
CA HIS A 97 -9.83 -4.64 6.68
C HIS A 97 -9.47 -6.12 6.72
N TRP A 98 -8.24 -6.46 6.32
CA TRP A 98 -7.74 -7.82 6.46
C TRP A 98 -7.76 -8.28 7.94
N TYR A 99 -7.25 -7.44 8.83
CA TYR A 99 -7.24 -7.72 10.27
C TYR A 99 -8.65 -7.96 10.81
N ALA A 100 -9.58 -7.06 10.53
CA ALA A 100 -10.98 -7.18 10.96
C ALA A 100 -11.62 -8.47 10.43
N ALA A 101 -11.43 -8.75 9.14
CA ALA A 101 -11.98 -9.96 8.50
C ALA A 101 -11.46 -11.24 9.18
N LYS A 102 -10.16 -11.32 9.47
CA LYS A 102 -9.56 -12.52 10.06
C LYS A 102 -9.87 -12.65 11.55
N LYS A 103 -9.85 -11.55 12.31
CA LYS A 103 -10.19 -11.54 13.73
C LYS A 103 -11.64 -11.96 13.97
N GLU A 104 -12.56 -11.47 13.16
CA GLU A 104 -14.00 -11.72 13.32
C GLU A 104 -14.49 -12.89 12.47
N LYS A 105 -13.57 -13.63 11.81
CA LYS A 105 -13.84 -14.83 11.01
C LYS A 105 -14.94 -14.59 9.96
N ILE A 106 -14.83 -13.46 9.29
CA ILE A 106 -15.73 -13.08 8.20
C ILE A 106 -15.59 -14.09 7.05
N SER A 107 -16.67 -14.38 6.35
CA SER A 107 -16.66 -15.30 5.21
C SER A 107 -15.86 -14.75 4.02
N ASP A 108 -15.19 -15.65 3.30
CA ASP A 108 -14.24 -15.30 2.23
C ASP A 108 -14.85 -14.44 1.11
N ASP A 109 -16.12 -14.65 0.80
CA ASP A 109 -16.86 -13.89 -0.20
C ASP A 109 -16.96 -12.39 0.18
N LYS A 110 -17.14 -12.08 1.45
CA LYS A 110 -17.30 -10.70 1.92
C LYS A 110 -16.02 -9.88 1.84
N TYR A 111 -14.84 -10.50 2.01
CA TYR A 111 -13.57 -9.78 1.91
C TYR A 111 -12.78 -10.11 0.63
N ALA A 112 -13.40 -10.77 -0.35
CA ALA A 112 -12.77 -11.10 -1.63
C ALA A 112 -12.18 -9.87 -2.36
N PHE A 113 -12.77 -8.68 -2.16
CA PHE A 113 -12.28 -7.43 -2.73
C PHE A 113 -10.84 -7.08 -2.30
N LEU A 114 -10.36 -7.58 -1.16
CA LEU A 114 -8.98 -7.37 -0.72
C LEU A 114 -7.96 -7.92 -1.72
N SER A 115 -8.30 -8.97 -2.49
CA SER A 115 -7.45 -9.51 -3.55
C SER A 115 -7.24 -8.55 -4.73
N ARG A 116 -8.07 -7.49 -4.80
CA ARG A 116 -7.99 -6.44 -5.82
C ARG A 116 -6.99 -5.32 -5.45
N PHE A 117 -6.39 -5.36 -4.25
CA PHE A 117 -5.32 -4.44 -3.84
C PHE A 117 -3.96 -5.09 -4.04
N SER A 118 -3.02 -4.38 -4.68
CA SER A 118 -1.72 -4.94 -5.03
C SER A 118 -0.64 -3.85 -5.15
N TYR A 119 0.60 -4.32 -5.31
CA TYR A 119 1.76 -3.49 -5.65
C TYR A 119 2.27 -3.86 -7.04
N GLU A 120 2.63 -2.88 -7.84
CA GLU A 120 3.16 -3.13 -9.19
C GLU A 120 4.58 -3.66 -9.17
N THR A 121 5.44 -3.03 -8.42
CA THR A 121 6.89 -3.08 -8.58
C THR A 121 7.62 -4.13 -7.83
N ARG A 122 7.16 -4.43 -6.64
CA ARG A 122 7.86 -5.39 -5.80
C ARG A 122 7.14 -6.71 -5.90
N TYR A 123 7.74 -7.61 -6.66
CA TYR A 123 7.28 -9.00 -6.69
C TYR A 123 7.00 -9.53 -5.28
N SER A 124 7.91 -9.23 -4.33
CA SER A 124 7.76 -9.56 -2.91
C SER A 124 6.50 -8.95 -2.29
N ALA A 125 6.28 -7.63 -2.42
CA ALA A 125 5.11 -6.97 -1.84
C ALA A 125 3.80 -7.40 -2.51
N ARG A 126 3.81 -7.64 -3.82
CA ARG A 126 2.66 -8.17 -4.57
C ARG A 126 2.26 -9.55 -4.05
N TYR A 127 3.23 -10.47 -3.97
CA TYR A 127 2.99 -11.82 -3.47
C TYR A 127 2.62 -11.82 -1.99
N PHE A 128 3.25 -10.97 -1.20
CA PHE A 128 2.91 -10.81 0.20
C PHE A 128 1.44 -10.43 0.38
N CYS A 129 0.94 -9.42 -0.34
CA CYS A 129 -0.47 -9.04 -0.26
C CYS A 129 -1.40 -10.18 -0.67
N ALA A 130 -1.07 -10.91 -1.74
CA ALA A 130 -1.89 -12.02 -2.23
C ALA A 130 -1.94 -13.20 -1.24
N GLU A 131 -0.80 -13.56 -0.64
CA GLU A 131 -0.75 -14.63 0.36
C GLU A 131 -1.34 -14.20 1.70
N LEU A 132 -1.18 -12.93 2.08
CA LEU A 132 -1.77 -12.37 3.28
C LEU A 132 -3.31 -12.49 3.26
N VAL A 133 -3.94 -12.21 2.13
CA VAL A 133 -5.41 -12.33 2.00
C VAL A 133 -5.89 -13.75 2.28
N LYS A 134 -5.14 -14.78 1.87
CA LYS A 134 -5.48 -16.19 2.09
C LYS A 134 -5.15 -16.67 3.51
N PHE A 135 -4.17 -16.05 4.15
CA PHE A 135 -3.66 -16.49 5.44
C PHE A 135 -4.68 -16.26 6.57
N MET A 136 -4.80 -17.23 7.47
CA MET A 136 -5.57 -17.14 8.72
C MET A 136 -4.60 -17.18 9.90
N PRO A 137 -4.44 -16.05 10.62
CA PRO A 137 -3.54 -15.99 11.77
C PRO A 137 -4.11 -16.73 12.99
N SER A 138 -3.21 -17.21 13.86
CA SER A 138 -3.58 -17.87 15.11
C SER A 138 -4.05 -16.90 16.19
N PHE A 139 -3.58 -15.65 16.15
CA PHE A 139 -3.73 -14.64 17.20
C PHE A 139 -3.15 -15.07 18.58
N GLU A 140 -2.33 -16.10 18.63
CA GLU A 140 -1.65 -16.57 19.86
C GLU A 140 -0.32 -15.82 20.09
N THR A 141 0.28 -15.34 19.01
CA THR A 141 1.52 -14.57 18.99
C THR A 141 1.32 -13.26 18.25
N THR A 142 2.35 -12.42 18.14
CA THR A 142 2.26 -11.23 17.28
C THR A 142 2.01 -11.64 15.84
N LEU A 143 1.20 -10.87 15.11
CA LEU A 143 0.88 -11.16 13.72
C LEU A 143 2.12 -11.26 12.85
N SER A 144 3.11 -10.39 13.09
CA SER A 144 4.38 -10.43 12.38
C SER A 144 5.17 -11.72 12.61
N ALA A 145 5.14 -12.28 13.81
CA ALA A 145 5.80 -13.55 14.11
C ALA A 145 5.07 -14.72 13.46
N ASP A 146 3.74 -14.76 13.55
CA ASP A 146 2.92 -15.78 12.93
C ASP A 146 3.11 -15.83 11.41
N ILE A 147 3.05 -14.67 10.75
CA ILE A 147 3.28 -14.53 9.30
C ILE A 147 4.69 -14.98 8.89
N LYS A 148 5.72 -14.54 9.61
CA LYS A 148 7.12 -14.90 9.30
C LYS A 148 7.42 -16.39 9.43
N ASN A 149 6.63 -17.11 10.23
CA ASN A 149 6.77 -18.55 10.44
C ASN A 149 6.06 -19.39 9.36
N GLN A 150 5.34 -18.76 8.42
CA GLN A 150 4.62 -19.47 7.37
C GLN A 150 5.55 -19.97 6.25
N ALA A 151 5.24 -21.14 5.70
CA ALA A 151 6.00 -21.73 4.60
C ALA A 151 6.00 -20.87 3.32
N TRP A 152 4.97 -20.04 3.12
CA TRP A 152 4.86 -19.10 1.99
C TRP A 152 5.65 -17.81 2.17
N PHE A 153 6.25 -17.57 3.37
CA PHE A 153 7.05 -16.38 3.66
C PHE A 153 8.53 -16.66 3.47
N PRO A 154 9.15 -16.29 2.34
CA PRO A 154 10.58 -16.49 2.08
C PRO A 154 11.44 -15.68 3.06
N PHE A 155 12.56 -16.24 3.45
CA PHE A 155 13.47 -15.62 4.42
C PHE A 155 13.95 -14.21 4.02
N ASP A 156 14.11 -13.94 2.72
CA ASP A 156 14.57 -12.66 2.19
C ASP A 156 13.49 -11.54 2.20
N TRP A 157 12.22 -11.90 2.40
CA TRP A 157 11.14 -10.90 2.52
C TRP A 157 11.21 -10.07 3.81
N LYS A 158 11.86 -10.57 4.85
CA LYS A 158 12.09 -9.81 6.08
C LYS A 158 12.91 -8.53 5.86
N ASP A 159 13.73 -8.51 4.80
CA ASP A 159 14.59 -7.39 4.45
C ASP A 159 13.92 -6.43 3.44
N ASP A 160 12.73 -6.75 2.93
CA ASP A 160 11.93 -5.85 2.12
C ASP A 160 11.32 -4.75 3.00
N PRO A 161 11.65 -3.46 2.76
CA PRO A 161 11.20 -2.37 3.62
C PRO A 161 9.68 -2.17 3.61
N THR A 162 9.00 -2.50 2.52
CA THR A 162 7.54 -2.41 2.42
C THR A 162 6.88 -3.51 3.25
N ILE A 163 7.33 -4.76 3.10
CA ILE A 163 6.80 -5.90 3.87
C ILE A 163 7.11 -5.71 5.36
N SER A 164 8.34 -5.35 5.70
CA SER A 164 8.73 -5.06 7.08
C SER A 164 7.84 -4.00 7.72
N SER A 165 7.54 -2.93 6.98
CA SER A 165 6.63 -1.88 7.44
C SER A 165 5.18 -2.35 7.56
N MET A 166 4.69 -3.21 6.65
CA MET A 166 3.35 -3.80 6.76
C MET A 166 3.24 -4.69 8.00
N LEU A 167 4.25 -5.49 8.30
CA LEU A 167 4.29 -6.35 9.49
C LEU A 167 4.25 -5.54 10.79
N VAL A 168 5.03 -4.47 10.87
CA VAL A 168 5.00 -3.55 12.03
C VAL A 168 3.64 -2.86 12.17
N MET A 169 3.00 -2.51 11.06
CA MET A 169 1.68 -1.92 11.08
C MET A 169 0.62 -2.93 11.54
N LEU A 170 0.71 -4.19 11.09
CA LEU A 170 -0.20 -5.26 11.53
C LEU A 170 -0.12 -5.50 13.04
N ASP A 171 1.10 -5.54 13.61
CA ASP A 171 1.28 -5.67 15.06
C ASP A 171 0.69 -4.47 15.80
N ALA A 172 0.87 -3.25 15.27
CA ALA A 172 0.30 -2.04 15.86
C ALA A 172 -1.24 -1.98 15.74
N ILE A 173 -1.81 -2.51 14.65
CA ILE A 173 -3.25 -2.68 14.49
C ILE A 173 -3.77 -3.66 15.53
N ASP A 174 -3.16 -4.83 15.65
CA ASP A 174 -3.58 -5.85 16.61
C ASP A 174 -3.53 -5.31 18.05
N GLU A 175 -2.42 -4.70 18.44
CA GLU A 175 -2.28 -4.06 19.77
C GLU A 175 -3.41 -3.08 20.06
N ARG A 176 -3.82 -2.29 19.07
CA ARG A 176 -4.83 -1.23 19.22
C ARG A 176 -6.27 -1.74 19.17
N PHE A 177 -6.54 -2.74 18.34
CA PHE A 177 -7.92 -3.14 18.00
C PHE A 177 -8.31 -4.51 18.56
N LYS A 178 -7.41 -5.25 19.23
CA LYS A 178 -7.69 -6.60 19.74
C LYS A 178 -8.93 -6.68 20.64
N ASP A 179 -9.19 -5.65 21.42
CA ASP A 179 -10.32 -5.59 22.36
C ASP A 179 -11.56 -4.87 21.78
N VAL A 180 -11.51 -4.41 20.53
CA VAL A 180 -12.64 -3.75 19.85
C VAL A 180 -13.54 -4.80 19.22
N PRO A 181 -14.82 -4.88 19.58
CA PRO A 181 -15.77 -5.76 18.90
C PRO A 181 -16.26 -5.14 17.59
N ASP A 182 -16.83 -5.97 16.73
CA ASP A 182 -17.64 -5.56 15.57
C ASP A 182 -16.95 -4.56 14.63
N ILE A 183 -15.60 -4.65 14.50
CA ILE A 183 -14.82 -3.76 13.64
C ILE A 183 -15.29 -3.88 12.20
N TRP A 184 -15.54 -5.11 11.74
CA TRP A 184 -15.99 -5.36 10.37
C TRP A 184 -17.33 -4.67 10.08
N GLU A 185 -18.29 -4.81 10.98
CA GLU A 185 -19.59 -4.14 10.84
C GLU A 185 -19.44 -2.62 10.79
N GLN A 186 -18.58 -2.02 11.61
CA GLN A 186 -18.31 -0.58 11.56
C GLN A 186 -17.67 -0.15 10.25
N LEU A 187 -16.80 -0.96 9.66
CA LEU A 187 -16.21 -0.71 8.35
C LEU A 187 -17.26 -0.83 7.22
N GLU A 188 -18.14 -1.83 7.27
CA GLU A 188 -19.30 -1.95 6.37
C GLU A 188 -20.21 -0.73 6.47
N ASN A 189 -20.45 -0.23 7.69
CA ASN A 189 -21.24 0.97 7.96
C ASN A 189 -20.51 2.29 7.66
N LYS A 190 -19.38 2.23 6.94
CA LYS A 190 -18.62 3.41 6.49
C LYS A 190 -18.11 4.30 7.62
N ALA A 191 -17.74 3.72 8.76
CA ALA A 191 -17.12 4.47 9.84
C ALA A 191 -15.84 5.21 9.40
N ILE A 192 -15.18 4.72 8.35
CA ILE A 192 -13.99 5.33 7.75
C ILE A 192 -14.27 5.55 6.26
N THR A 193 -14.25 6.81 5.87
CA THR A 193 -14.42 7.23 4.47
C THR A 193 -13.28 8.13 4.03
N PHE A 194 -13.17 8.39 2.74
CA PHE A 194 -12.24 9.34 2.14
C PHE A 194 -12.84 9.96 0.88
N TYR A 195 -12.36 11.14 0.52
CA TYR A 195 -12.71 11.76 -0.75
C TYR A 195 -11.96 11.07 -1.88
N PHE A 196 -12.70 10.52 -2.84
CA PHE A 196 -12.14 9.86 -4.02
C PHE A 196 -12.27 10.77 -5.24
N LEU A 197 -11.17 10.98 -5.94
CA LEU A 197 -11.10 11.72 -7.19
C LEU A 197 -10.45 10.85 -8.25
N PRO A 198 -11.25 10.14 -9.06
CA PRO A 198 -10.73 9.43 -10.22
C PRO A 198 -10.26 10.42 -11.26
N ILE A 199 -9.10 10.16 -11.86
CA ILE A 199 -8.56 10.94 -12.96
C ILE A 199 -8.43 9.97 -14.13
N ARG A 200 -8.86 10.37 -15.33
CA ARG A 200 -8.71 9.59 -16.56
C ARG A 200 -7.92 10.40 -17.55
N ASP A 201 -7.12 9.72 -18.36
CA ASP A 201 -6.36 10.28 -19.49
C ASP A 201 -5.49 11.51 -19.14
N MET A 202 -4.96 11.57 -17.93
CA MET A 202 -4.04 12.65 -17.56
C MET A 202 -2.73 12.64 -18.35
N GLY A 203 -2.48 11.60 -19.14
CA GLY A 203 -1.19 11.45 -19.83
C GLY A 203 -0.04 11.55 -18.81
N LEU A 204 -0.21 10.88 -17.67
CA LEU A 204 0.76 10.94 -16.59
C LEU A 204 2.10 10.39 -17.09
N THR A 205 2.96 11.31 -17.48
CA THR A 205 4.36 10.96 -17.65
C THR A 205 4.97 10.72 -16.26
N ASP A 206 5.94 9.82 -16.18
CA ASP A 206 6.72 9.57 -14.97
C ASP A 206 7.21 10.88 -14.33
N GLU A 207 7.54 11.89 -15.16
CA GLU A 207 7.97 13.21 -14.69
C GLU A 207 6.88 13.98 -13.93
N LEU A 208 5.64 13.95 -14.41
CA LEU A 208 4.52 14.62 -13.75
C LEU A 208 4.21 13.93 -12.43
N TYR A 209 4.23 12.59 -12.44
CA TYR A 209 4.06 11.77 -11.25
C TYR A 209 5.12 12.10 -10.18
N ILE A 210 6.39 12.17 -10.57
CA ILE A 210 7.50 12.55 -9.71
C ILE A 210 7.30 13.96 -9.14
N LYS A 211 6.93 14.93 -9.99
CA LYS A 211 6.68 16.33 -9.56
C LYS A 211 5.52 16.44 -8.58
N MET A 212 4.44 15.70 -8.77
CA MET A 212 3.29 15.72 -7.86
C MET A 212 3.60 15.09 -6.51
N ASN A 213 4.39 14.02 -6.48
CA ASN A 213 4.84 13.35 -5.26
C ASN A 213 6.04 14.02 -4.56
N SER A 214 6.70 14.99 -5.20
CA SER A 214 7.87 15.70 -4.67
C SER A 214 7.57 16.66 -3.50
N ARG A 215 6.32 16.83 -3.11
CA ARG A 215 5.91 17.63 -1.93
C ARG A 215 6.41 17.08 -0.59
N GLY A 216 7.02 15.89 -0.58
CA GLY A 216 7.79 15.35 0.53
C GLY A 216 9.29 15.32 0.21
N LYS A 217 10.06 14.39 0.80
CA LYS A 217 11.45 14.17 0.39
C LYS A 217 11.49 13.79 -1.10
N PRO A 218 12.25 14.49 -1.95
CA PRO A 218 12.41 14.08 -3.34
C PRO A 218 12.97 12.64 -3.38
N LEU A 219 12.61 11.91 -4.43
CA LEU A 219 13.23 10.63 -4.72
C LEU A 219 14.76 10.83 -4.72
N THR A 220 15.49 9.94 -4.11
CA THR A 220 16.93 9.95 -4.19
C THR A 220 17.35 9.71 -5.64
N VAL A 221 18.55 10.18 -6.02
CA VAL A 221 19.13 9.91 -7.35
C VAL A 221 19.11 8.42 -7.67
N PHE A 222 19.25 7.60 -6.64
CA PHE A 222 19.22 6.14 -6.77
C PHE A 222 17.82 5.58 -7.06
N GLU A 223 16.80 6.08 -6.38
CA GLU A 223 15.40 5.67 -6.64
C GLU A 223 14.97 6.07 -8.06
N HIS A 224 15.44 7.22 -8.54
CA HIS A 224 15.25 7.66 -9.92
C HIS A 224 15.93 6.73 -10.93
N PHE A 225 17.21 6.45 -10.71
CA PHE A 225 17.99 5.54 -11.56
C PHE A 225 17.38 4.14 -11.62
N LYS A 226 16.93 3.63 -10.46
CA LYS A 226 16.30 2.31 -10.39
C LYS A 226 15.01 2.25 -11.22
N ALA A 227 14.15 3.25 -11.11
CA ALA A 227 12.90 3.32 -11.85
C ALA A 227 13.15 3.39 -13.37
N GLU A 228 14.12 4.19 -13.81
CA GLU A 228 14.51 4.27 -15.22
C GLU A 228 15.06 2.94 -15.73
N LEU A 229 15.96 2.30 -14.98
CA LEU A 229 16.56 1.03 -15.34
C LEU A 229 15.52 -0.09 -15.47
N GLU A 230 14.57 -0.14 -14.54
CA GLU A 230 13.49 -1.14 -14.58
C GLU A 230 12.62 -0.95 -15.81
N ARG A 231 12.22 0.28 -16.11
CA ARG A 231 11.44 0.61 -17.32
C ARG A 231 12.16 0.16 -18.59
N GLU A 232 13.45 0.46 -18.73
CA GLU A 232 14.23 0.06 -19.89
C GLU A 232 14.32 -1.47 -20.04
N ILE A 233 14.53 -2.19 -18.92
CA ILE A 233 14.59 -3.65 -18.95
C ILE A 233 13.24 -4.26 -19.28
N ARG A 234 12.11 -3.75 -18.76
CA ARG A 234 10.77 -4.23 -19.10
C ARG A 234 10.46 -4.01 -20.57
N ALA A 235 10.80 -2.86 -21.14
CA ALA A 235 10.64 -2.59 -22.57
C ALA A 235 11.47 -3.54 -23.45
N LEU A 236 12.63 -3.99 -22.97
CA LEU A 236 13.45 -5.00 -23.66
C LEU A 236 12.88 -6.42 -23.48
N ASP A 237 12.36 -6.75 -22.31
CA ASP A 237 11.74 -8.04 -22.02
C ASP A 237 10.47 -8.24 -22.86
N GLU A 238 9.62 -7.21 -23.02
CA GLU A 238 8.46 -7.24 -23.91
C GLU A 238 8.84 -7.52 -25.36
N LYS A 239 9.93 -6.91 -25.85
CA LYS A 239 10.42 -7.15 -27.22
C LYS A 239 11.02 -8.54 -27.42
N ASN A 240 11.57 -9.14 -26.37
CA ASN A 240 12.34 -10.39 -26.47
C ASN A 240 11.60 -11.61 -25.88
N GLY A 241 10.38 -11.42 -25.29
CA GLY A 241 9.64 -12.48 -24.61
C GLY A 241 10.35 -13.05 -23.40
N GLN A 242 11.15 -12.23 -22.71
CA GLN A 242 11.93 -12.62 -21.53
C GLN A 242 11.36 -11.97 -20.26
N ASN A 243 11.70 -12.52 -19.11
CA ASN A 243 11.34 -11.97 -17.80
C ASN A 243 12.61 -11.69 -16.96
N THR A 244 13.45 -10.78 -17.46
CA THR A 244 14.74 -10.45 -16.90
C THR A 244 14.62 -9.32 -15.86
N ALA A 245 13.63 -8.45 -16.01
CA ALA A 245 13.38 -7.30 -15.14
C ALA A 245 13.23 -7.73 -13.69
N ASP A 246 12.34 -8.67 -13.38
CA ASP A 246 12.06 -9.11 -12.02
C ASP A 246 13.31 -9.69 -11.32
N ARG A 247 14.16 -10.39 -12.09
CA ARG A 247 15.42 -10.96 -11.59
C ARG A 247 16.47 -9.90 -11.30
N ILE A 248 16.60 -8.89 -12.15
CA ILE A 248 17.61 -7.82 -12.01
C ILE A 248 17.18 -6.87 -10.90
N VAL A 249 15.93 -6.43 -10.89
CA VAL A 249 15.38 -5.53 -9.87
C VAL A 249 15.45 -6.16 -8.48
N GLY A 250 15.09 -7.44 -8.35
CA GLY A 250 15.23 -8.17 -7.10
C GLY A 250 16.69 -8.28 -6.60
N LYS A 251 17.68 -8.33 -7.50
CA LYS A 251 19.11 -8.29 -7.11
C LYS A 251 19.55 -6.89 -6.69
N ILE A 252 19.08 -5.86 -7.38
CA ILE A 252 19.38 -4.46 -7.06
C ILE A 252 18.80 -4.11 -5.69
N ASP A 253 17.57 -4.52 -5.39
CA ASP A 253 16.95 -4.32 -4.08
C ASP A 253 17.74 -5.00 -2.95
N LYS A 254 18.21 -6.22 -3.18
CA LYS A 254 19.02 -6.96 -2.19
C LYS A 254 20.41 -6.37 -1.95
N SER A 255 21.08 -5.94 -3.01
CA SER A 255 22.50 -5.52 -2.92
C SER A 255 22.67 -4.06 -2.53
N LEU A 256 21.73 -3.18 -2.89
CA LEU A 256 21.88 -1.73 -2.73
C LEU A 256 21.06 -1.16 -1.58
N SER A 257 20.05 -1.85 -1.06
CA SER A 257 19.44 -1.49 0.23
C SER A 257 20.45 -1.58 1.38
N LEU A 258 21.42 -2.47 1.29
CA LEU A 258 22.53 -2.60 2.24
C LEU A 258 23.52 -1.41 2.20
N ILE A 259 23.67 -0.75 1.05
CA ILE A 259 24.57 0.41 0.90
C ILE A 259 23.95 1.68 1.50
N HIS A 260 22.64 1.85 1.43
CA HIS A 260 21.94 2.99 2.05
C HIS A 260 21.88 2.94 3.59
N ILE A 261 22.05 1.77 4.20
CA ILE A 261 22.14 1.63 5.67
C ILE A 261 23.50 2.13 6.19
N SER A 262 24.52 2.25 5.33
CA SER A 262 25.89 2.58 5.71
C SER A 262 26.37 3.98 5.33
N GLU A 263 25.50 4.90 4.84
CA GLU A 263 25.92 6.30 4.67
C GLU A 263 26.09 6.97 6.05
N PRO A 264 27.30 7.39 6.41
CA PRO A 264 27.51 8.12 7.67
C PRO A 264 26.82 9.48 7.58
N THR A 265 25.99 9.78 8.57
CA THR A 265 25.44 11.11 8.80
C THR A 265 26.55 12.14 8.72
N ARG A 266 26.54 12.99 7.69
CA ARG A 266 27.44 14.14 7.61
C ARG A 266 27.24 15.01 8.86
N PRO A 267 28.29 15.36 9.59
CA PRO A 267 28.16 16.29 10.71
C PRO A 267 27.62 17.62 10.20
N ARG A 268 26.61 18.16 10.86
CA ARG A 268 26.15 19.53 10.63
C ARG A 268 27.31 20.46 11.01
N LEU A 269 27.82 21.19 10.04
CA LEU A 269 28.65 22.38 10.30
C LEU A 269 27.76 23.40 11.02
N ILE A 270 28.07 23.63 12.29
CA ILE A 270 27.56 24.74 13.08
C ILE A 270 28.34 25.97 12.63
N SER A 271 27.68 26.95 12.07
CA SER A 271 28.13 28.33 12.00
C SER A 271 26.95 29.24 12.27
#